data_a45851c356a7637e380b81bcee59d3fa
#
_entry.id   a45851c356a7637e380b81bcee59d3fa
#
_cell.length_a   1.000
_cell.length_b   1.000
_cell.length_c   1.000
_cell.angle_alpha   90.00
_cell.angle_beta   90.00
_cell.angle_gamma   90.00
#
_symmetry.space_group_name_H-M   'P 1'
#
loop_
_entity.id
_entity.type
_entity.pdbx_description
1 polymer ?
#
loop_
_entity_poly.entity_id
_entity_poly.type
_entity_poly.pdbx_seq_one_letter_code
_entity_poly.pdbx_strand_id
1 'polypeptide(L)'
;MTDPQGTVVYQFTRSVPFDMTESQLAAVRDKLFSFQDVFPLVPGSYRLNILLKNRVSREFTSAEASLIIPAPGAFTLYAPAISNRLDLAAKFRGQTKPFVFSGLQLTPSPRNEFLPGE
;
A
#
# COMPACT_ATOMS: atom_id res chain seq x y z
N MET A 1 13.36 3.11 2.72
CA MET A 1 13.08 4.51 2.38
C MET A 1 14.21 5.38 2.86
N THR A 2 14.63 6.32 2.06
CA THR A 2 15.76 7.19 2.34
C THR A 2 15.35 8.66 2.28
N ASP A 3 16.08 9.51 2.99
CA ASP A 3 16.04 10.96 2.84
C ASP A 3 16.81 11.42 1.57
N PRO A 4 16.83 12.73 1.23
CA PRO A 4 17.56 13.24 0.09
C PRO A 4 19.08 13.05 0.18
N GLN A 5 19.63 12.86 1.38
CA GLN A 5 21.04 12.59 1.63
C GLN A 5 21.41 11.11 1.49
N GLY A 6 20.40 10.25 1.25
CA GLY A 6 20.57 8.81 1.13
C GLY A 6 20.56 8.04 2.45
N THR A 7 20.26 8.72 3.57
CA THR A 7 20.16 8.08 4.88
C THR A 7 18.88 7.24 4.95
N VAL A 8 18.99 6.01 5.43
CA VAL A 8 17.81 5.14 5.62
C VAL A 8 17.02 5.64 6.83
N VAL A 9 15.83 6.18 6.58
CA VAL A 9 14.91 6.68 7.62
C VAL A 9 13.85 5.65 8.02
N TYR A 10 13.56 4.70 7.14
CA TYR A 10 12.63 3.62 7.42
C TYR A 10 12.98 2.38 6.58
N GLN A 11 13.00 1.22 7.24
CA GLN A 11 13.17 -0.07 6.57
C GLN A 11 12.27 -1.10 7.23
N PHE A 12 11.54 -1.84 6.43
CA PHE A 12 10.63 -2.88 6.88
C PHE A 12 10.65 -4.07 5.91
N THR A 13 10.54 -5.26 6.44
CA THR A 13 10.41 -6.48 5.63
C THR A 13 9.24 -7.29 6.16
N ARG A 14 8.36 -7.68 5.27
CA ARG A 14 7.20 -8.52 5.57
C ARG A 14 7.20 -9.75 4.68
N SER A 15 6.99 -10.92 5.27
CA SER A 15 6.67 -12.14 4.53
C SER A 15 5.17 -12.35 4.52
N VAL A 16 4.64 -12.61 3.34
CA VAL A 16 3.23 -12.97 3.15
C VAL A 16 3.23 -14.40 2.60
N PRO A 17 2.87 -15.39 3.43
CA PRO A 17 2.76 -16.77 2.95
C PRO A 17 1.54 -16.87 2.03
N PHE A 18 1.74 -17.48 0.87
CA PHE A 18 0.69 -17.87 -0.06
C PHE A 18 0.72 -19.39 -0.19
N ASP A 19 -0.01 -20.06 0.70
CA ASP A 19 -0.21 -21.50 0.60
C ASP A 19 -1.47 -21.75 -0.24
N MET A 20 -1.27 -21.97 -1.53
CA MET A 20 -2.35 -22.19 -2.49
C MET A 20 -2.16 -23.52 -3.21
N THR A 21 -3.25 -24.23 -3.41
CA THR A 21 -3.27 -25.37 -4.32
C THR A 21 -3.15 -24.88 -5.77
N GLU A 22 -2.77 -25.75 -6.70
CA GLU A 22 -2.62 -25.41 -8.12
C GLU A 22 -3.93 -24.83 -8.70
N SER A 23 -5.08 -25.40 -8.33
CA SER A 23 -6.39 -24.90 -8.74
C SER A 23 -6.70 -23.49 -8.20
N GLN A 24 -6.32 -23.20 -6.96
CA GLN A 24 -6.47 -21.86 -6.38
C GLN A 24 -5.53 -20.86 -7.04
N LEU A 25 -4.31 -21.28 -7.36
CA LEU A 25 -3.35 -20.44 -8.06
C LEU A 25 -3.87 -20.05 -9.44
N ALA A 26 -4.44 -21.00 -10.20
CA ALA A 26 -5.06 -20.72 -11.49
C ALA A 26 -6.21 -19.69 -11.38
N ALA A 27 -7.03 -19.78 -10.33
CA ALA A 27 -8.15 -18.86 -10.10
C ALA A 27 -7.73 -17.42 -9.71
N VAL A 28 -6.51 -17.22 -9.24
CA VAL A 28 -6.00 -15.90 -8.80
C VAL A 28 -4.88 -15.35 -9.69
N ARG A 29 -4.45 -16.09 -10.69
CA ARG A 29 -3.33 -15.75 -11.56
C ARG A 29 -3.45 -14.35 -12.19
N ASP A 30 -4.67 -13.98 -12.58
CA ASP A 30 -4.96 -12.71 -13.24
C ASP A 30 -5.57 -11.67 -12.28
N LYS A 31 -5.54 -11.94 -10.96
CA LYS A 31 -6.06 -11.01 -9.96
C LYS A 31 -4.96 -10.11 -9.42
N LEU A 32 -5.30 -8.84 -9.20
CA LEU A 32 -4.43 -7.89 -8.54
C LEU A 32 -4.48 -8.08 -7.02
N PHE A 33 -3.33 -8.11 -6.40
CA PHE A 33 -3.18 -8.15 -4.95
C PHE A 33 -2.73 -6.78 -4.45
N SER A 34 -3.39 -6.28 -3.40
CA SER A 34 -3.03 -5.03 -2.74
C SER A 34 -2.51 -5.33 -1.35
N PHE A 35 -1.35 -4.76 -1.03
CA PHE A 35 -0.80 -4.74 0.32
C PHE A 35 -0.81 -3.31 0.84
N GLN A 36 -1.29 -3.13 2.06
CA GLN A 36 -1.37 -1.84 2.70
C GLN A 36 -0.56 -1.85 3.99
N ASP A 37 0.14 -0.76 4.25
CA ASP A 37 0.88 -0.55 5.48
C ASP A 37 0.82 0.91 5.90
N VAL A 38 1.09 1.17 7.21
CA VAL A 38 1.11 2.50 7.80
C VAL A 38 2.39 2.64 8.60
N PHE A 39 3.13 3.67 8.32
CA PHE A 39 4.33 4.02 9.08
C PHE A 39 4.41 5.53 9.30
N PRO A 40 4.90 5.97 10.49
CA PRO A 40 5.01 7.39 10.80
C PRO A 40 6.16 8.03 10.01
N LEU A 41 5.92 9.23 9.49
CA LEU A 41 6.93 10.07 8.86
C LEU A 41 6.84 11.49 9.38
N VAL A 42 7.98 12.15 9.55
CA VAL A 42 8.05 13.58 9.76
C VAL A 42 7.96 14.33 8.42
N PRO A 43 7.59 15.63 8.43
CA PRO A 43 7.61 16.43 7.21
C PRO A 43 8.96 16.39 6.51
N GLY A 44 8.95 16.26 5.21
CA GLY A 44 10.18 16.17 4.42
C GLY A 44 10.00 15.51 3.05
N SER A 45 11.09 15.38 2.32
CA SER A 45 11.14 14.69 1.04
C SER A 45 11.82 13.34 1.23
N TYR A 46 11.27 12.31 0.59
CA TYR A 46 11.75 10.94 0.74
C TYR A 46 11.74 10.19 -0.60
N ARG A 47 12.59 9.18 -0.69
CA ARG A 47 12.58 8.20 -1.77
C ARG A 47 12.16 6.85 -1.19
N LEU A 48 11.01 6.34 -1.64
CA LEU A 48 10.49 5.03 -1.28
C LEU A 48 10.99 4.01 -2.29
N ASN A 49 11.69 2.99 -1.83
CA ASN A 49 12.07 1.83 -2.63
C ASN A 49 11.32 0.62 -2.12
N ILE A 50 10.56 -0.04 -2.99
CA ILE A 50 9.81 -1.25 -2.69
C ILE A 50 10.47 -2.39 -3.44
N LEU A 51 10.79 -3.46 -2.72
CA LEU A 51 11.31 -4.70 -3.30
C LEU A 51 10.33 -5.83 -3.00
N LEU A 52 9.78 -6.43 -4.03
CA LEU A 52 8.98 -7.63 -3.94
C LEU A 52 9.81 -8.82 -4.41
N LYS A 53 9.97 -9.83 -3.55
CA LYS A 53 10.75 -11.02 -3.83
C LYS A 53 9.92 -12.28 -3.65
N ASN A 54 9.89 -13.13 -4.66
CA ASN A 54 9.39 -14.49 -4.54
C ASN A 54 10.49 -15.37 -3.91
N ARG A 55 10.19 -15.96 -2.74
CA ARG A 55 11.17 -16.78 -2.02
C ARG A 55 11.40 -18.16 -2.65
N VAL A 56 10.45 -18.64 -3.43
CA VAL A 56 10.51 -19.95 -4.08
C VAL A 56 11.25 -19.85 -5.42
N SER A 57 10.77 -19.00 -6.33
CA SER A 57 11.40 -18.82 -7.64
C SER A 57 12.67 -17.94 -7.59
N ARG A 58 12.90 -17.22 -6.48
CA ARG A 58 13.97 -16.23 -6.29
C ARG A 58 13.86 -15.01 -7.21
N GLU A 59 12.82 -14.90 -7.97
CA GLU A 59 12.52 -13.71 -8.79
C GLU A 59 12.20 -12.52 -7.90
N PHE A 60 12.52 -11.33 -8.39
CA PHE A 60 12.19 -10.10 -7.70
C PHE A 60 11.80 -9.01 -8.68
N THR A 61 11.03 -8.06 -8.20
CA THR A 61 10.74 -6.81 -8.87
C THR A 61 10.89 -5.66 -7.88
N SER A 62 11.19 -4.48 -8.38
CA SER A 62 11.33 -3.29 -7.55
C SER A 62 10.58 -2.11 -8.16
N ALA A 63 10.12 -1.22 -7.29
CA ALA A 63 9.53 0.05 -7.66
C ALA A 63 10.12 1.16 -6.80
N GLU A 64 10.26 2.34 -7.37
CA GLU A 64 10.72 3.55 -6.69
C GLU A 64 9.67 4.65 -6.83
N ALA A 65 9.44 5.40 -5.76
CA ALA A 65 8.55 6.55 -5.74
C ALA A 65 9.14 7.67 -4.87
N SER A 66 8.94 8.90 -5.30
CA SER A 66 9.24 10.08 -4.48
C SER A 66 8.03 10.44 -3.63
N LEU A 67 8.26 10.71 -2.34
CA LEU A 67 7.23 11.13 -1.40
C LEU A 67 7.60 12.50 -0.83
N ILE A 68 6.62 13.40 -0.79
CA ILE A 68 6.74 14.70 -0.11
C ILE A 68 5.70 14.73 0.99
N ILE A 69 6.16 14.83 2.23
CA ILE A 69 5.31 14.96 3.41
C ILE A 69 5.27 16.44 3.80
N PRO A 70 4.13 17.09 3.69
CA PRO A 70 4.01 18.53 3.98
C PRO A 70 4.15 18.81 5.48
N ALA A 71 4.59 20.03 5.80
CA ALA A 71 4.63 20.49 7.19
C ALA A 71 3.21 20.63 7.77
N PRO A 72 3.01 20.35 9.06
CA PRO A 72 1.73 20.59 9.73
C PRO A 72 1.32 22.08 9.66
N GLY A 73 0.02 22.32 9.58
CA GLY A 73 -0.55 23.67 9.60
C GLY A 73 -0.85 24.28 8.24
N ALA A 74 -0.37 23.69 7.13
CA ALA A 74 -0.83 24.05 5.80
C ALA A 74 -2.08 23.23 5.42
N PHE A 75 -3.06 23.87 4.78
CA PHE A 75 -4.12 23.13 4.12
C PHE A 75 -3.49 22.29 2.98
N THR A 76 -3.61 20.99 3.06
CA THR A 76 -3.01 20.08 2.09
C THR A 76 -4.08 19.18 1.50
N LEU A 77 -4.22 19.20 0.20
CA LEU A 77 -5.03 18.25 -0.53
C LEU A 77 -4.14 17.09 -0.98
N TYR A 78 -4.42 15.91 -0.50
CA TYR A 78 -3.73 14.70 -0.93
C TYR A 78 -4.31 14.16 -2.24
N ALA A 79 -3.54 13.35 -2.95
CA ALA A 79 -4.03 12.66 -4.13
C ALA A 79 -5.30 11.86 -3.79
N PRO A 80 -6.34 11.91 -4.62
CA PRO A 80 -7.56 11.16 -4.38
C PRO A 80 -7.30 9.66 -4.43
N ALA A 81 -7.88 8.92 -3.50
CA ALA A 81 -7.88 7.46 -3.53
C ALA A 81 -9.26 6.98 -3.99
N ILE A 82 -9.29 6.24 -5.08
CA ILE A 82 -10.53 5.66 -5.62
C ILE A 82 -10.68 4.25 -5.09
N SER A 83 -11.89 3.89 -4.69
CA SER A 83 -12.23 2.56 -4.18
C SER A 83 -13.64 2.18 -4.57
N ASN A 84 -13.81 0.92 -4.93
CA ASN A 84 -15.12 0.29 -5.12
C ASN A 84 -15.51 -0.60 -3.91
N ARG A 85 -14.70 -0.59 -2.84
CA ARG A 85 -14.92 -1.42 -1.66
C ARG A 85 -14.87 -0.62 -0.38
N LEU A 86 -16.00 -0.62 0.33
CA LEU A 86 -16.16 -0.10 1.68
C LEU A 86 -16.56 -1.22 2.64
N ASP A 87 -15.83 -1.38 3.72
CA ASP A 87 -16.13 -2.35 4.79
C ASP A 87 -16.34 -1.60 6.12
N LEU A 88 -17.10 -2.18 7.05
CA LEU A 88 -17.21 -1.65 8.41
C LEU A 88 -15.88 -1.84 9.16
N ALA A 89 -15.31 -0.76 9.66
CA ALA A 89 -14.04 -0.79 10.39
C ALA A 89 -14.12 -1.58 11.72
N ALA A 90 -15.34 -1.76 12.28
CA ALA A 90 -15.57 -2.55 13.50
C ALA A 90 -15.06 -4.00 13.41
N LYS A 91 -14.95 -4.56 12.22
CA LYS A 91 -14.37 -5.91 11.99
C LYS A 91 -12.87 -5.99 12.30
N PHE A 92 -12.22 -4.85 12.52
CA PHE A 92 -10.75 -4.75 12.63
C PHE A 92 -10.28 -4.14 13.94
N ARG A 93 -11.02 -4.36 15.03
CA ARG A 93 -10.69 -3.82 16.36
C ARG A 93 -9.26 -4.19 16.74
N GLY A 94 -8.49 -3.20 17.18
CA GLY A 94 -7.10 -3.36 17.67
C GLY A 94 -6.01 -3.29 16.60
N GLN A 95 -6.34 -3.04 15.35
CA GLN A 95 -5.33 -2.81 14.28
C GLN A 95 -5.47 -1.40 13.73
N THR A 96 -4.36 -0.64 13.71
CA THR A 96 -4.30 0.61 12.95
C THR A 96 -4.28 0.24 11.47
N LYS A 97 -5.35 0.59 10.77
CA LYS A 97 -5.44 0.36 9.31
C LYS A 97 -5.47 1.69 8.57
N PRO A 98 -4.81 1.78 7.41
CA PRO A 98 -4.91 2.95 6.56
C PRO A 98 -6.34 3.13 6.03
N PHE A 99 -6.67 4.34 5.67
CA PHE A 99 -7.95 4.70 5.03
C PHE A 99 -9.21 4.32 5.83
N VAL A 100 -9.16 4.48 7.16
CA VAL A 100 -10.33 4.36 8.03
C VAL A 100 -10.91 5.75 8.29
N PHE A 101 -12.14 5.98 7.88
CA PHE A 101 -12.85 7.25 8.06
C PHE A 101 -14.25 7.00 8.59
N SER A 102 -14.63 7.68 9.67
CA SER A 102 -15.98 7.58 10.25
C SER A 102 -16.48 6.14 10.46
N GLY A 103 -15.62 5.24 10.87
CA GLY A 103 -15.97 3.84 11.11
C GLY A 103 -16.05 2.97 9.84
N LEU A 104 -15.69 3.50 8.69
CA LEU A 104 -15.62 2.78 7.43
C LEU A 104 -14.15 2.60 7.02
N GLN A 105 -13.81 1.42 6.55
CA GLN A 105 -12.54 1.08 5.94
C GLN A 105 -12.66 1.15 4.41
N LEU A 106 -11.93 2.04 3.80
CA LEU A 106 -11.81 2.12 2.35
C LEU A 106 -10.60 1.28 1.90
N THR A 107 -10.80 0.43 0.91
CA THR A 107 -9.70 -0.30 0.26
C THR A 107 -9.41 0.35 -1.09
N PRO A 108 -8.30 1.09 -1.26
CA PRO A 108 -7.96 1.71 -2.54
C PRO A 108 -7.91 0.68 -3.66
N SER A 109 -8.45 1.06 -4.82
CA SER A 109 -8.34 0.24 -6.02
C SER A 109 -6.87 0.17 -6.46
N PRO A 110 -6.36 -1.00 -6.84
CA PRO A 110 -5.04 -1.13 -7.45
C PRO A 110 -5.02 -0.63 -8.91
N ARG A 111 -6.19 -0.34 -9.49
CA ARG A 111 -6.31 0.23 -10.82
C ARG A 111 -6.23 1.75 -10.75
N ASN A 112 -5.64 2.35 -11.74
CA ASN A 112 -5.62 3.80 -11.98
C ASN A 112 -6.49 4.21 -13.20
N GLU A 113 -7.09 3.24 -13.88
CA GLU A 113 -8.00 3.44 -15.00
C GLU A 113 -9.34 2.79 -14.71
N PHE A 114 -10.42 3.50 -15.00
CA PHE A 114 -11.79 3.08 -14.79
C PHE A 114 -12.60 3.32 -16.06
N LEU A 115 -13.50 2.41 -16.37
CA LEU A 115 -14.42 2.56 -17.50
C LEU A 115 -15.63 3.42 -17.07
N PRO A 116 -16.23 4.18 -18.01
CA PRO A 116 -17.48 4.87 -17.74
C PRO A 116 -18.56 3.89 -17.25
N GLY A 117 -19.11 4.15 -16.05
CA GLY A 117 -20.16 3.32 -15.43
C GLY A 117 -19.66 2.26 -14.43
N GLU A 118 -18.35 2.19 -14.17
CA GLU A 118 -17.79 1.39 -13.07
C GLU A 118 -17.93 2.08 -11.71
#